data_708216708147365456f62d25d921e022
#
_entry.id   708216708147365456f62d25d921e022
#
_cell.length_a   1.000
_cell.length_b   1.000
_cell.length_c   1.000
_cell.angle_alpha   90.00
_cell.angle_beta   90.00
_cell.angle_gamma   90.00
#
_symmetry.space_group_name_H-M   'P 1'
#
loop_
_entity.id
_entity.type
_entity.pdbx_description
1 polymer ?
#
loop_
_entity_poly.entity_id
_entity_poly.type
_entity_poly.pdbx_seq_one_letter_code
_entity_poly.pdbx_strand_id
1 'polypeptide(L)'
;SYTLVRSEFKDGRNMDTYLPSAWDNKHLFTFSGTYSLPKNWDVGAKFRVVGGAPYTPYDVEKSSYVEAWDANNGLYYDYSRFNSERLKPFTQLDIRIDKTFYFKKIMLGAYIDIQNILNSKYKEQDVYIKTGKIINPEAPVYEQRYELRPIERLTGTLLPSIGVMIEL
;
A
#
# COMPACT_ATOMS: atom_id res chain seq x y z
N SER A 1 -2.88 -19.80 -3.94
CA SER A 1 -1.53 -19.89 -3.36
C SER A 1 -1.48 -19.17 -2.01
N TYR A 2 -0.64 -19.66 -1.12
CA TYR A 2 -0.30 -19.02 0.13
C TYR A 2 1.21 -19.07 0.32
N THR A 3 1.78 -17.94 0.74
CA THR A 3 3.22 -17.85 1.02
C THR A 3 3.42 -17.17 2.37
N LEU A 4 4.17 -17.82 3.26
CA LEU A 4 4.70 -17.21 4.46
C LEU A 4 6.09 -16.62 4.12
N VAL A 5 6.22 -15.31 4.28
CA VAL A 5 7.47 -14.58 4.02
C VAL A 5 8.10 -14.20 5.35
N ARG A 6 9.38 -14.52 5.49
CA ARG A 6 10.23 -13.99 6.54
C ARG A 6 11.48 -13.43 5.87
N SER A 7 11.63 -12.11 5.90
CA SER A 7 12.74 -11.41 5.29
C SER A 7 13.37 -10.49 6.32
N GLU A 8 14.57 -10.87 6.75
CA GLU A 8 15.29 -10.19 7.83
C GLU A 8 16.75 -10.03 7.42
N PHE A 9 17.42 -9.04 7.98
CA PHE A 9 18.84 -8.83 7.78
C PHE A 9 19.51 -8.42 9.11
N LYS A 10 20.82 -8.52 9.17
CA LYS A 10 21.63 -8.00 10.27
C LYS A 10 22.27 -6.70 9.84
N ASP A 11 22.12 -5.65 10.65
CA ASP A 11 22.88 -4.42 10.46
C ASP A 11 24.31 -4.63 10.95
N GLY A 12 25.31 -4.20 10.16
CA GLY A 12 26.72 -4.31 10.50
C GLY A 12 27.13 -3.61 11.79
N ARG A 13 26.26 -2.75 12.35
CA ARG A 13 26.47 -2.07 13.63
C ARG A 13 25.93 -2.86 14.83
N ASN A 14 24.97 -3.75 14.60
CA ASN A 14 24.39 -4.63 15.62
C ASN A 14 24.19 -6.02 15.05
N MET A 15 25.26 -6.82 15.08
CA MET A 15 25.28 -8.17 14.49
C MET A 15 24.44 -9.20 15.27
N ASP A 16 23.96 -8.86 16.46
CA ASP A 16 23.26 -9.81 17.33
C ASP A 16 21.74 -9.83 17.08
N THR A 17 21.20 -8.81 16.41
CA THR A 17 19.76 -8.67 16.20
C THR A 17 19.40 -8.74 14.72
N TYR A 18 18.39 -9.56 14.38
CA TYR A 18 17.76 -9.54 13.08
C TYR A 18 16.70 -8.46 13.01
N LEU A 19 16.76 -7.65 11.96
CA LEU A 19 15.81 -6.58 11.68
C LEU A 19 14.94 -6.98 10.48
N PRO A 20 13.61 -6.76 10.52
CA PRO A 20 12.77 -7.02 9.36
C PRO A 20 13.16 -6.13 8.19
N SER A 21 13.24 -6.71 6.98
CA SER A 21 13.39 -5.91 5.76
C SER A 21 12.03 -5.34 5.33
N ALA A 22 12.03 -4.34 4.45
CA ALA A 22 10.80 -3.76 3.89
C ALA A 22 9.92 -4.78 3.14
N TRP A 23 10.45 -5.94 2.80
CA TRP A 23 9.75 -7.02 2.10
C TRP A 23 9.12 -8.07 3.03
N ASP A 24 9.29 -7.94 4.34
CA ASP A 24 8.77 -8.90 5.34
C ASP A 24 7.25 -8.73 5.55
N ASN A 25 6.47 -8.95 4.50
CA ASN A 25 5.00 -8.85 4.54
C ASN A 25 4.32 -9.97 5.34
N LYS A 26 5.05 -10.97 5.79
CA LYS A 26 4.61 -12.18 6.50
C LYS A 26 3.67 -13.06 5.69
N HIS A 27 2.48 -12.60 5.37
CA HIS A 27 1.44 -13.41 4.76
C HIS A 27 1.06 -12.87 3.38
N LEU A 28 1.18 -13.70 2.36
CA LEU A 28 0.70 -13.45 1.01
C LEU A 28 -0.30 -14.55 0.65
N PHE A 29 -1.53 -14.20 0.40
CA PHE A 29 -2.56 -15.13 -0.04
C PHE A 29 -3.16 -14.66 -1.36
N THR A 30 -3.28 -15.57 -2.32
CA THR A 30 -3.97 -15.33 -3.58
C THR A 30 -4.85 -16.53 -3.90
N PHE A 31 -6.11 -16.25 -4.14
CA PHE A 31 -7.07 -17.20 -4.70
C PHE A 31 -7.56 -16.63 -6.04
N SER A 32 -7.54 -17.46 -7.09
CA SER A 32 -8.12 -17.09 -8.39
C SER A 32 -8.82 -18.29 -8.98
N GLY A 33 -9.91 -18.03 -9.66
CA GLY A 33 -10.67 -19.05 -10.36
C GLY A 33 -11.54 -18.43 -11.44
N THR A 34 -11.82 -19.22 -12.47
CA THR A 34 -12.75 -18.88 -13.54
C THR A 34 -13.76 -20.00 -13.66
N TYR A 35 -15.00 -19.63 -13.82
CA TYR A 35 -16.11 -20.55 -14.02
C TYR A 35 -16.80 -20.27 -15.34
N SER A 36 -16.84 -21.28 -16.20
CA SER A 36 -17.50 -21.21 -17.52
C SER A 36 -18.98 -21.58 -17.39
N LEU A 37 -19.81 -20.65 -17.79
CA LEU A 37 -21.27 -20.76 -17.80
C LEU A 37 -21.77 -21.15 -19.20
N PRO A 38 -23.00 -21.69 -19.32
CA PRO A 38 -23.62 -21.94 -20.62
C PRO A 38 -23.64 -20.70 -21.52
N LYS A 39 -23.67 -20.93 -22.83
CA LYS A 39 -23.73 -19.87 -23.85
C LYS A 39 -22.48 -19.00 -23.92
N ASN A 40 -21.31 -19.56 -23.61
CA ASN A 40 -19.97 -18.90 -23.75
C ASN A 40 -19.83 -17.64 -22.85
N TRP A 41 -20.28 -17.74 -21.63
CA TRP A 41 -19.98 -16.81 -20.56
C TRP A 41 -18.90 -17.38 -19.68
N ASP A 42 -17.92 -16.55 -19.33
CA ASP A 42 -16.92 -16.88 -18.33
C ASP A 42 -16.92 -15.81 -17.22
N VAL A 43 -16.89 -16.27 -15.98
CA VAL A 43 -16.81 -15.40 -14.81
C VAL A 43 -15.57 -15.75 -14.03
N GLY A 44 -14.66 -14.80 -13.91
CA GLY A 44 -13.41 -14.90 -13.18
C GLY A 44 -13.46 -14.06 -11.90
N ALA A 45 -12.84 -14.58 -10.85
CA ALA A 45 -12.60 -13.84 -9.63
C ALA A 45 -11.15 -14.06 -9.14
N LYS A 46 -10.54 -13.00 -8.63
CA LYS A 46 -9.22 -13.04 -8.01
C LYS A 46 -9.25 -12.29 -6.69
N PHE A 47 -9.04 -13.01 -5.62
CA PHE A 47 -8.93 -12.47 -4.27
C PHE A 47 -7.49 -12.50 -3.81
N ARG A 48 -7.02 -11.40 -3.23
CA ARG A 48 -5.65 -11.23 -2.79
C ARG A 48 -5.59 -10.59 -1.42
N VAL A 49 -4.74 -11.14 -0.55
CA VAL A 49 -4.42 -10.56 0.76
C VAL A 49 -2.91 -10.44 0.85
N VAL A 50 -2.44 -9.25 1.19
CA VAL A 50 -1.02 -8.95 1.41
C VAL A 50 -0.88 -8.44 2.83
N GLY A 51 -0.02 -9.08 3.63
CA GLY A 51 0.28 -8.65 4.99
C GLY A 51 0.96 -7.29 5.03
N GLY A 52 0.91 -6.63 6.17
CA GLY A 52 1.47 -5.30 6.33
C GLY A 52 3.00 -5.29 6.28
N ALA A 53 3.58 -4.49 5.39
CA ALA A 53 5.01 -4.25 5.33
C ALA A 53 5.51 -3.55 6.59
N PRO A 54 6.73 -3.88 7.08
CA PRO A 54 7.35 -3.14 8.16
C PRO A 54 7.74 -1.73 7.71
N TYR A 55 7.71 -0.80 8.64
CA TYR A 55 8.21 0.55 8.41
C TYR A 55 8.85 1.14 9.67
N THR A 56 9.75 2.10 9.46
CA THR A 56 10.38 2.89 10.52
C THR A 56 9.49 4.08 10.83
N PRO A 57 9.00 4.27 12.08
CA PRO A 57 8.18 5.41 12.42
C PRO A 57 8.99 6.72 12.35
N TYR A 58 8.28 7.84 12.22
CA TYR A 58 8.89 9.15 12.35
C TYR A 58 9.10 9.51 13.83
N ASP A 59 10.20 10.17 14.12
CA ASP A 59 10.40 10.88 15.38
C ASP A 59 9.69 12.23 15.28
N VAL A 60 8.40 12.22 15.61
CA VAL A 60 7.53 13.40 15.49
C VAL A 60 7.95 14.49 16.47
N GLU A 61 8.43 14.10 17.67
CA GLU A 61 8.89 15.06 18.67
C GLU A 61 10.12 15.82 18.17
N LYS A 62 11.16 15.11 17.77
CA LYS A 62 12.37 15.71 17.20
C LYS A 62 12.06 16.53 15.96
N SER A 63 11.20 16.01 15.08
CA SER A 63 10.80 16.70 13.85
C SER A 63 10.00 17.96 14.12
N SER A 64 9.39 18.12 15.29
CA SER A 64 8.62 19.31 15.61
C SER A 64 9.48 20.53 15.91
N TYR A 65 10.72 20.37 16.34
CA TYR A 65 11.61 21.50 16.59
C TYR A 65 11.89 22.29 15.31
N VAL A 66 11.77 23.63 15.39
CA VAL A 66 11.94 24.53 14.25
C VAL A 66 13.29 24.32 13.57
N GLU A 67 14.37 24.37 14.36
CA GLU A 67 15.73 24.20 13.85
C GLU A 67 15.94 22.80 13.21
N ALA A 68 15.41 21.75 13.87
CA ALA A 68 15.53 20.39 13.35
C ALA A 68 14.78 20.20 12.04
N TRP A 69 13.54 20.69 11.96
CA TRP A 69 12.75 20.63 10.74
C TRP A 69 13.43 21.35 9.58
N ASP A 70 13.87 22.58 9.83
CA ASP A 70 14.43 23.43 8.79
C ASP A 70 15.82 22.91 8.32
N ALA A 71 16.61 22.32 9.24
CA ALA A 71 17.89 21.70 8.87
C ALA A 71 17.71 20.43 8.02
N ASN A 72 16.66 19.62 8.30
CA ASN A 72 16.40 18.38 7.55
C ASN A 72 15.45 18.60 6.36
N ASN A 73 14.86 19.79 6.25
CA ASN A 73 13.77 20.10 5.33
C ASN A 73 12.62 19.08 5.40
N GLY A 74 12.28 18.63 6.60
CA GLY A 74 11.22 17.66 6.82
C GLY A 74 11.37 16.79 8.07
N LEU A 75 10.70 15.65 8.03
CA LEU A 75 10.64 14.70 9.14
C LEU A 75 11.94 13.92 9.33
N TYR A 76 12.25 13.59 10.57
CA TYR A 76 13.26 12.61 10.96
C TYR A 76 12.61 11.24 11.15
N TYR A 77 13.30 10.18 10.72
CA TYR A 77 12.95 8.82 11.09
C TYR A 77 13.52 8.47 12.47
N ASP A 78 12.76 7.74 13.25
CA ASP A 78 13.27 7.13 14.48
C ASP A 78 14.03 5.83 14.15
N TYR A 79 15.30 5.95 13.83
CA TYR A 79 16.13 4.79 13.50
C TYR A 79 16.41 3.85 14.69
N SER A 80 16.10 4.26 15.93
CA SER A 80 16.16 3.35 17.09
C SER A 80 15.04 2.29 17.00
N ARG A 81 13.98 2.60 16.26
CA ARG A 81 12.82 1.75 15.99
C ARG A 81 12.76 1.32 14.53
N PHE A 82 13.92 1.02 13.94
CA PHE A 82 13.98 0.66 12.52
C PHE A 82 13.07 -0.53 12.19
N ASN A 83 12.13 -0.33 11.23
CA ASN A 83 11.15 -1.32 10.78
C ASN A 83 10.37 -2.03 11.91
N SER A 84 10.18 -1.34 13.06
CA SER A 84 9.49 -1.90 14.22
C SER A 84 7.96 -1.90 14.08
N GLU A 85 7.42 -1.00 13.30
CA GLU A 85 5.98 -0.87 13.06
C GLU A 85 5.56 -1.59 11.78
N ARG A 86 4.26 -1.92 11.66
CA ARG A 86 3.72 -2.57 10.46
C ARG A 86 2.49 -1.84 9.95
N LEU A 87 2.42 -1.74 8.65
CA LEU A 87 1.22 -1.26 7.95
C LEU A 87 0.06 -2.26 8.12
N LYS A 88 -1.16 -1.80 7.88
CA LYS A 88 -2.31 -2.69 7.87
C LYS A 88 -2.26 -3.63 6.67
N PRO A 89 -2.75 -4.88 6.80
CA PRO A 89 -2.90 -5.76 5.66
C PRO A 89 -3.80 -5.15 4.59
N PHE A 90 -3.48 -5.42 3.34
CA PHE A 90 -4.26 -5.00 2.18
C PHE A 90 -5.01 -6.18 1.59
N THR A 91 -6.29 -5.98 1.25
CA THR A 91 -7.13 -6.97 0.57
C THR A 91 -7.66 -6.40 -0.73
N GLN A 92 -7.75 -7.24 -1.76
CA GLN A 92 -8.29 -6.84 -3.07
C GLN A 92 -9.10 -7.99 -3.66
N LEU A 93 -10.25 -7.65 -4.21
CA LEU A 93 -11.08 -8.56 -5.01
C LEU A 93 -11.27 -7.95 -6.39
N ASP A 94 -10.89 -8.71 -7.40
CA ASP A 94 -11.08 -8.38 -8.81
C ASP A 94 -12.11 -9.37 -9.38
N ILE A 95 -13.03 -8.88 -10.22
CA ILE A 95 -14.04 -9.69 -10.90
C ILE A 95 -14.00 -9.36 -12.37
N ARG A 96 -14.01 -10.41 -13.18
CA ARG A 96 -14.06 -10.30 -14.64
C ARG A 96 -15.18 -11.15 -15.21
N ILE A 97 -15.91 -10.61 -16.16
CA ILE A 97 -16.98 -11.29 -16.89
C ILE A 97 -16.64 -11.17 -18.37
N ASP A 98 -16.54 -12.32 -19.03
CA ASP A 98 -16.28 -12.42 -20.46
C ASP A 98 -17.49 -13.03 -21.16
N LYS A 99 -17.76 -12.58 -22.38
CA LYS A 99 -18.76 -13.13 -23.28
C LYS A 99 -18.16 -13.33 -24.67
N THR A 100 -18.24 -14.55 -25.18
CA THR A 100 -17.75 -14.87 -26.52
C THR A 100 -18.93 -15.16 -27.45
N PHE A 101 -18.88 -14.59 -28.66
CA PHE A 101 -19.84 -14.81 -29.75
C PHE A 101 -19.08 -15.44 -30.92
N TYR A 102 -19.58 -16.56 -31.43
CA TYR A 102 -19.00 -17.24 -32.58
C TYR A 102 -19.84 -16.98 -33.82
N PHE A 103 -19.22 -16.43 -34.83
CA PHE A 103 -19.77 -16.25 -36.17
C PHE A 103 -19.02 -17.12 -37.18
N LYS A 104 -19.53 -17.21 -38.42
CA LYS A 104 -18.94 -18.10 -39.43
C LYS A 104 -17.46 -17.85 -39.76
N LYS A 105 -17.01 -16.61 -39.64
CA LYS A 105 -15.63 -16.21 -39.99
C LYS A 105 -14.90 -15.40 -38.91
N ILE A 106 -15.62 -14.98 -37.90
CA ILE A 106 -15.08 -14.14 -36.84
C ILE A 106 -15.52 -14.64 -35.46
N MET A 107 -14.69 -14.48 -34.51
CA MET A 107 -15.04 -14.59 -33.10
C MET A 107 -14.99 -13.20 -32.45
N LEU A 108 -16.04 -12.85 -31.74
CA LEU A 108 -16.14 -11.59 -31.02
C LEU A 108 -16.16 -11.88 -29.53
N GLY A 109 -15.17 -11.41 -28.82
CA GLY A 109 -15.10 -11.39 -27.34
C GLY A 109 -15.45 -10.01 -26.81
N ALA A 110 -16.25 -9.95 -25.77
CA ALA A 110 -16.48 -8.74 -24.98
C ALA A 110 -16.25 -9.04 -23.51
N TYR A 111 -15.64 -8.12 -22.76
CA TYR A 111 -15.42 -8.31 -21.34
C TYR A 111 -15.67 -7.04 -20.53
N ILE A 112 -16.02 -7.25 -19.28
CA ILE A 112 -16.02 -6.24 -18.22
C ILE A 112 -15.08 -6.76 -17.13
N ASP A 113 -14.09 -5.96 -16.75
CA ASP A 113 -13.14 -6.24 -15.68
C ASP A 113 -13.23 -5.14 -14.63
N ILE A 114 -13.52 -5.50 -13.39
CA ILE A 114 -13.62 -4.58 -12.27
C ILE A 114 -12.56 -4.96 -11.26
N GLN A 115 -11.47 -4.17 -11.24
CA GLN A 115 -10.42 -4.36 -10.26
C GLN A 115 -10.76 -3.63 -8.96
N ASN A 116 -10.38 -4.24 -7.85
CA ASN A 116 -10.63 -3.71 -6.51
C ASN A 116 -12.10 -3.36 -6.25
N ILE A 117 -13.02 -4.30 -6.54
CA ILE A 117 -14.47 -4.08 -6.38
C ILE A 117 -14.86 -3.72 -4.94
N LEU A 118 -14.06 -4.13 -3.94
CA LEU A 118 -14.23 -3.76 -2.54
C LEU A 118 -13.83 -2.31 -2.26
N ASN A 119 -13.26 -1.62 -3.24
CA ASN A 119 -12.69 -0.27 -3.09
C ASN A 119 -11.74 -0.16 -1.88
N SER A 120 -10.98 -1.24 -1.62
CA SER A 120 -10.04 -1.32 -0.52
C SER A 120 -8.96 -0.27 -0.68
N LYS A 121 -8.58 0.35 0.43
CA LYS A 121 -7.52 1.36 0.47
C LYS A 121 -6.28 0.75 1.14
N TYR A 122 -5.14 0.89 0.48
CA TYR A 122 -3.85 0.64 1.09
C TYR A 122 -3.42 1.89 1.85
N LYS A 123 -3.29 1.77 3.17
CA LYS A 123 -2.84 2.87 4.01
C LYS A 123 -1.33 2.77 4.19
N GLU A 124 -0.62 3.78 3.68
CA GLU A 124 0.81 3.99 3.94
C GLU A 124 1.00 4.63 5.32
N GLN A 125 2.26 4.80 5.73
CA GLN A 125 2.60 5.57 6.92
C GLN A 125 2.13 7.01 6.77
N ASP A 126 1.46 7.54 7.80
CA ASP A 126 1.02 8.94 7.84
C ASP A 126 2.26 9.86 7.75
N VAL A 127 2.18 10.88 6.92
CA VAL A 127 3.22 11.91 6.79
C VAL A 127 2.77 13.16 7.55
N TYR A 128 3.67 13.81 8.23
CA TYR A 128 3.36 15.06 8.95
C TYR A 128 3.86 16.25 8.13
N ILE A 129 3.06 17.30 8.11
CA ILE A 129 3.43 18.58 7.50
C ILE A 129 3.40 19.68 8.57
N LYS A 130 4.30 20.66 8.45
CA LYS A 130 4.24 21.86 9.27
C LYS A 130 3.12 22.76 8.78
N THR A 131 2.31 23.30 9.70
CA THR A 131 1.26 24.29 9.37
C THR A 131 1.83 25.70 9.20
N GLY A 132 3.10 25.92 9.57
CA GLY A 132 3.73 27.23 9.62
C GLY A 132 3.56 27.95 10.95
N LYS A 133 2.71 27.42 11.86
CA LYS A 133 2.50 27.98 13.18
C LYS A 133 3.51 27.41 14.17
N ILE A 134 4.09 28.29 15.01
CA ILE A 134 4.90 27.93 16.16
C ILE A 134 3.98 27.82 17.37
N ILE A 135 3.98 26.65 18.05
CA ILE A 135 3.06 26.38 19.17
C ILE A 135 3.50 27.03 20.48
N ASN A 136 4.79 27.37 20.59
CA ASN A 136 5.41 27.95 21.78
C ASN A 136 6.34 29.13 21.41
N PRO A 137 5.83 30.22 20.83
CA PRO A 137 6.64 31.33 20.31
C PRO A 137 7.41 32.08 21.39
N GLU A 138 6.97 31.99 22.66
CA GLU A 138 7.64 32.63 23.81
C GLU A 138 8.84 31.83 24.33
N ALA A 139 9.03 30.59 23.85
CA ALA A 139 10.16 29.77 24.23
C ALA A 139 11.45 30.24 23.54
N PRO A 140 12.65 29.94 24.11
CA PRO A 140 13.91 30.15 23.41
C PRO A 140 13.88 29.51 22.02
N VAL A 141 14.56 30.10 21.04
CA VAL A 141 14.52 29.68 19.61
C VAL A 141 14.80 28.18 19.44
N TYR A 142 15.77 27.65 20.19
CA TYR A 142 16.15 26.24 20.13
C TYR A 142 15.09 25.28 20.75
N GLU A 143 14.09 25.79 21.47
CA GLU A 143 12.98 25.02 22.04
C GLU A 143 11.67 25.25 21.26
N GLN A 144 11.64 26.18 20.32
CA GLN A 144 10.45 26.46 19.51
C GLN A 144 10.08 25.25 18.65
N ARG A 145 8.76 25.01 18.55
CA ARG A 145 8.22 23.86 17.82
C ARG A 145 7.16 24.30 16.81
N TYR A 146 7.20 23.71 15.63
CA TYR A 146 6.13 23.80 14.65
C TYR A 146 4.92 22.97 15.08
N GLU A 147 3.73 23.49 14.80
CA GLU A 147 2.53 22.66 14.79
C GLU A 147 2.58 21.72 13.59
N LEU A 148 2.61 20.41 13.87
CA LEU A 148 2.62 19.38 12.85
C LEU A 148 1.22 18.77 12.72
N ARG A 149 0.78 18.56 11.46
CA ARG A 149 -0.49 17.92 11.14
C ARG A 149 -0.25 16.63 10.37
N PRO A 150 -0.81 15.49 10.81
CA PRO A 150 -0.73 14.26 10.05
C PRO A 150 -1.58 14.35 8.78
N ILE A 151 -1.05 13.80 7.70
CA ILE A 151 -1.76 13.57 6.43
C ILE A 151 -1.79 12.08 6.18
N GLU A 152 -2.98 11.53 6.08
CA GLU A 152 -3.17 10.15 5.69
C GLU A 152 -2.82 9.95 4.22
N ARG A 153 -2.05 8.92 3.95
CA ARG A 153 -1.71 8.48 2.59
C ARG A 153 -2.46 7.20 2.29
N LEU A 154 -3.51 7.35 1.49
CA LEU A 154 -4.36 6.25 1.06
C LEU A 154 -4.22 6.08 -0.45
N THR A 155 -3.90 4.87 -0.90
CA THR A 155 -3.84 4.50 -2.31
C THR A 155 -4.79 3.35 -2.59
N GLY A 156 -5.18 3.20 -3.83
CA GLY A 156 -6.15 2.20 -4.27
C GLY A 156 -7.50 2.82 -4.63
N THR A 157 -8.01 2.38 -5.75
CA THR A 157 -9.32 2.79 -6.27
C THR A 157 -9.98 1.62 -6.97
N LEU A 158 -11.29 1.65 -7.08
CA LEU A 158 -12.05 0.78 -7.95
C LEU A 158 -11.76 1.18 -9.39
N LEU A 159 -11.36 0.23 -10.22
CA LEU A 159 -11.01 0.47 -11.63
C LEU A 159 -11.83 -0.44 -12.53
N PRO A 160 -12.94 0.06 -13.13
CA PRO A 160 -13.66 -0.67 -14.16
C PRO A 160 -12.98 -0.51 -15.51
N SER A 161 -12.95 -1.57 -16.28
CA SER A 161 -12.53 -1.57 -17.68
C SER A 161 -13.46 -2.43 -18.52
N ILE A 162 -13.66 -2.02 -19.77
CA ILE A 162 -14.47 -2.73 -20.77
C ILE A 162 -13.60 -2.90 -22.00
N GLY A 163 -13.63 -4.08 -22.60
CA GLY A 163 -12.90 -4.34 -23.84
C GLY A 163 -13.65 -5.24 -24.79
N VAL A 164 -13.25 -5.15 -26.04
CA VAL A 164 -13.75 -5.98 -27.14
C VAL A 164 -12.55 -6.55 -27.88
N MET A 165 -12.61 -7.82 -28.21
CA MET A 165 -11.62 -8.55 -28.99
C MET A 165 -12.29 -9.13 -30.23
N ILE A 166 -11.66 -8.99 -31.38
CA ILE A 166 -12.11 -9.57 -32.63
C ILE A 166 -11.00 -10.47 -33.17
N GLU A 167 -11.33 -11.70 -33.46
CA GLU A 167 -10.44 -12.68 -34.09
C GLU A 167 -11.03 -13.10 -35.43
N LEU A 168 -10.21 -13.08 -36.51
CA LEU A 168 -10.59 -13.32 -37.92
C LEU A 168 -10.16 -14.70 -38.38
#